data_6eb96518b93bdadf880dbd01eee1aeaf
#
_entry.id   6eb96518b93bdadf880dbd01eee1aeaf
#
_cell.length_a   1.000
_cell.length_b   1.000
_cell.length_c   1.000
_cell.angle_alpha   90.00
_cell.angle_beta   90.00
_cell.angle_gamma   90.00
#
_symmetry.space_group_name_H-M   'P 1'
#
loop_
_entity.id
_entity.type
_entity.pdbx_description
1 polymer ?
#
loop_
_entity_poly.entity_id
_entity_poly.type
_entity_poly.pdbx_seq_one_letter_code
_entity_poly.pdbx_strand_id
1 'polypeptide(L)'
;MNTNNNCFTLYNGVTIPCIGYGTYKAADTNSCDIIATAATAGYRFFDTASFYGTETFLAEALKQVDLPRNEVFITSKVWKAEMGYNETLEAFKRTLKNLDTDYLDLYLIHWPRYTLDGEWKQTCIDTWKAMEELYEAGRVRAIGLSNFLPHHMDVILDNCNIKPMVNQLEVHPGYTQEAAIRYCQ
;
A
#
# COMPACT_ATOMS: atom_id res chain seq x y z
N MET A 1 -6.47 -16.57 21.09
CA MET A 1 -7.58 -15.63 20.84
C MET A 1 -7.96 -15.75 19.38
N ASN A 2 -9.26 -15.93 19.06
CA ASN A 2 -9.73 -16.10 17.67
C ASN A 2 -9.57 -14.78 16.94
N THR A 3 -8.59 -14.67 16.04
CA THR A 3 -8.24 -13.46 15.27
C THR A 3 -9.18 -13.19 14.10
N ASN A 4 -10.20 -14.01 13.87
CA ASN A 4 -11.06 -13.92 12.67
C ASN A 4 -12.16 -12.85 12.69
N ASN A 5 -12.33 -12.09 13.80
CA ASN A 5 -13.41 -11.10 13.89
C ASN A 5 -12.95 -9.64 13.70
N ASN A 6 -11.68 -9.40 13.35
CA ASN A 6 -11.13 -8.05 13.23
C ASN A 6 -10.51 -7.78 11.84
N CYS A 7 -11.22 -8.14 10.77
CA CYS A 7 -10.82 -7.89 9.40
C CYS A 7 -11.96 -7.29 8.59
N PHE A 8 -11.62 -6.43 7.64
CA PHE A 8 -12.53 -6.01 6.56
C PHE A 8 -12.32 -6.88 5.34
N THR A 9 -13.39 -7.16 4.60
CA THR A 9 -13.30 -7.85 3.31
C THR A 9 -13.43 -6.83 2.19
N LEU A 10 -12.43 -6.78 1.32
CA LEU A 10 -12.45 -5.96 0.11
C LEU A 10 -13.40 -6.59 -0.92
N TYR A 11 -13.87 -5.80 -1.91
CA TYR A 11 -14.85 -6.29 -2.89
C TYR A 11 -14.35 -7.49 -3.74
N ASN A 12 -13.02 -7.68 -3.84
CA ASN A 12 -12.40 -8.83 -4.51
C ASN A 12 -12.24 -10.07 -3.60
N GLY A 13 -12.73 -10.02 -2.36
CA GLY A 13 -12.67 -11.12 -1.39
C GLY A 13 -11.38 -11.15 -0.54
N VAL A 14 -10.41 -10.29 -0.79
CA VAL A 14 -9.22 -10.17 0.06
C VAL A 14 -9.61 -9.59 1.41
N THR A 15 -9.16 -10.24 2.50
CA THR A 15 -9.37 -9.74 3.86
C THR A 15 -8.16 -8.91 4.32
N ILE A 16 -8.42 -7.72 4.84
CA ILE A 16 -7.42 -6.81 5.42
C ILE A 16 -7.65 -6.68 6.93
N PRO A 17 -6.64 -6.88 7.79
CA PRO A 17 -6.79 -6.68 9.23
C PRO A 17 -7.20 -5.23 9.56
N CYS A 18 -8.09 -5.06 10.55
CA CYS A 18 -8.60 -3.74 10.95
C CYS A 18 -7.53 -2.83 11.57
N ILE A 19 -6.46 -3.41 12.10
CA ILE A 19 -5.37 -2.67 12.75
C ILE A 19 -4.05 -3.05 12.09
N GLY A 20 -3.31 -2.05 11.63
CA GLY A 20 -1.99 -2.19 11.04
C GLY A 20 -0.92 -1.37 11.78
N TYR A 21 0.33 -1.73 11.57
CA TYR A 21 1.50 -1.02 12.05
C TYR A 21 2.17 -0.28 10.88
N GLY A 22 2.24 1.06 10.97
CA GLY A 22 2.92 1.90 9.98
C GLY A 22 4.41 2.04 10.28
N THR A 23 5.25 1.86 9.26
CA THR A 23 6.72 1.93 9.40
C THR A 23 7.30 3.30 9.06
N TYR A 24 6.47 4.29 8.74
CA TYR A 24 6.95 5.65 8.44
C TYR A 24 7.72 6.25 9.61
N LYS A 25 8.89 6.82 9.33
CA LYS A 25 9.86 7.35 10.33
C LYS A 25 10.41 6.31 11.32
N ALA A 26 10.25 5.03 11.04
CA ALA A 26 10.91 3.97 11.79
C ALA A 26 12.31 3.63 11.21
N ALA A 27 12.88 4.46 10.33
CA ALA A 27 14.18 4.25 9.70
C ALA A 27 15.31 4.89 10.56
N ASP A 28 15.56 4.31 11.72
CA ASP A 28 16.70 4.64 12.57
C ASP A 28 17.46 3.35 12.96
N THR A 29 18.44 3.46 13.84
CA THR A 29 19.29 2.33 14.26
C THR A 29 18.54 1.19 14.96
N ASN A 30 17.30 1.44 15.41
CA ASN A 30 16.47 0.46 16.13
C ASN A 30 15.24 0.01 15.33
N SER A 31 15.15 0.34 14.05
CA SER A 31 13.96 0.11 13.23
C SER A 31 13.53 -1.36 13.19
N CYS A 32 14.49 -2.27 13.04
CA CYS A 32 14.23 -3.70 13.02
C CYS A 32 13.61 -4.17 14.35
N ASP A 33 14.19 -3.79 15.48
CA ASP A 33 13.72 -4.21 16.81
C ASP A 33 12.34 -3.63 17.14
N ILE A 34 12.05 -2.40 16.71
CA ILE A 34 10.74 -1.76 16.89
C ILE A 34 9.67 -2.52 16.11
N ILE A 35 9.94 -2.86 14.84
CA ILE A 35 9.01 -3.62 13.99
C ILE A 35 8.85 -5.05 14.51
N ALA A 36 9.94 -5.71 14.95
CA ALA A 36 9.90 -7.03 15.57
C ALA A 36 9.07 -7.04 16.85
N THR A 37 9.17 -5.98 17.66
CA THR A 37 8.34 -5.79 18.87
C THR A 37 6.86 -5.69 18.49
N ALA A 38 6.50 -4.94 17.45
CA ALA A 38 5.12 -4.86 16.96
C ALA A 38 4.60 -6.23 16.50
N ALA A 39 5.40 -7.00 15.75
CA ALA A 39 5.06 -8.35 15.31
C ALA A 39 4.85 -9.30 16.51
N THR A 40 5.71 -9.24 17.52
CA THR A 40 5.61 -10.01 18.77
C THR A 40 4.38 -9.61 19.59
N ALA A 41 3.99 -8.33 19.57
CA ALA A 41 2.77 -7.83 20.21
C ALA A 41 1.48 -8.27 19.50
N GLY A 42 1.58 -8.91 18.33
CA GLY A 42 0.46 -9.51 17.62
C GLY A 42 0.00 -8.73 16.38
N TYR A 43 0.70 -7.68 15.95
CA TYR A 43 0.43 -7.06 14.67
C TYR A 43 0.69 -8.04 13.53
N ARG A 44 -0.23 -8.08 12.57
CA ARG A 44 -0.15 -8.94 11.37
C ARG A 44 -0.35 -8.15 10.07
N PHE A 45 -0.61 -6.86 10.17
CA PHE A 45 -0.68 -5.93 9.05
C PHE A 45 0.42 -4.88 9.21
N PHE A 46 1.30 -4.78 8.21
CA PHE A 46 2.42 -3.83 8.17
C PHE A 46 2.29 -2.94 6.94
N ASP A 47 2.30 -1.63 7.18
CA ASP A 47 2.21 -0.61 6.14
C ASP A 47 3.58 0.06 5.97
N THR A 48 4.14 -0.08 4.78
CA THR A 48 5.40 0.55 4.36
C THR A 48 5.22 1.28 3.03
N ALA A 49 6.30 1.80 2.48
CA ALA A 49 6.37 2.41 1.15
C ALA A 49 7.82 2.47 0.66
N SER A 50 8.04 2.48 -0.66
CA SER A 50 9.37 2.67 -1.24
C SER A 50 10.08 3.93 -0.73
N PHE A 51 9.30 5.00 -0.51
CA PHE A 51 9.79 6.28 0.01
C PHE A 51 10.28 6.24 1.46
N TYR A 52 9.79 5.29 2.28
CA TYR A 52 10.11 5.29 3.72
C TYR A 52 11.52 4.77 4.01
N GLY A 53 12.11 4.00 3.10
CA GLY A 53 13.40 3.34 3.31
C GLY A 53 13.35 2.24 4.39
N THR A 54 12.16 1.75 4.73
CA THR A 54 11.95 0.79 5.83
C THR A 54 11.60 -0.62 5.36
N GLU A 55 11.51 -0.85 4.05
CA GLU A 55 11.13 -2.15 3.49
C GLU A 55 12.10 -3.27 3.92
N THR A 56 13.42 -3.02 3.88
CA THR A 56 14.44 -3.99 4.30
C THR A 56 14.37 -4.27 5.79
N PHE A 57 14.16 -3.25 6.62
CA PHE A 57 13.99 -3.43 8.07
C PHE A 57 12.74 -4.25 8.41
N LEU A 58 11.64 -4.07 7.65
CA LEU A 58 10.46 -4.89 7.82
C LEU A 58 10.76 -6.35 7.50
N ALA A 59 11.43 -6.64 6.39
CA ALA A 59 11.82 -8.01 6.02
C ALA A 59 12.70 -8.66 7.10
N GLU A 60 13.71 -7.94 7.58
CA GLU A 60 14.62 -8.40 8.64
C GLU A 60 13.86 -8.66 9.96
N ALA A 61 12.98 -7.75 10.36
CA ALA A 61 12.19 -7.87 11.58
C ALA A 61 11.27 -9.11 11.55
N LEU A 62 10.61 -9.37 10.43
CA LEU A 62 9.74 -10.54 10.29
C LEU A 62 10.53 -11.85 10.35
N LYS A 63 11.75 -11.88 9.79
CA LYS A 63 12.67 -13.02 9.92
C LYS A 63 13.15 -13.21 11.35
N GLN A 64 13.49 -12.13 12.04
CA GLN A 64 13.96 -12.16 13.44
C GLN A 64 12.94 -12.82 14.37
N VAL A 65 11.64 -12.62 14.14
CA VAL A 65 10.57 -13.21 14.97
C VAL A 65 9.99 -14.50 14.38
N ASP A 66 10.60 -15.05 13.33
CA ASP A 66 10.19 -16.27 12.62
C ASP A 66 8.69 -16.23 12.21
N LEU A 67 8.24 -15.10 11.70
CA LEU A 67 6.86 -14.90 11.29
C LEU A 67 6.69 -15.19 9.78
N PRO A 68 5.96 -16.27 9.40
CA PRO A 68 5.81 -16.66 8.01
C PRO A 68 5.12 -15.59 7.16
N ARG A 69 5.56 -15.43 5.90
CA ARG A 69 5.01 -14.43 4.97
C ARG A 69 3.49 -14.52 4.78
N ASN A 70 2.93 -15.71 4.78
CA ASN A 70 1.50 -15.95 4.60
C ASN A 70 0.66 -15.65 5.85
N GLU A 71 1.28 -15.36 6.98
CA GLU A 71 0.61 -14.93 8.22
C GLU A 71 0.55 -13.42 8.37
N VAL A 72 1.17 -12.67 7.44
CA VAL A 72 1.20 -11.21 7.48
C VAL A 72 0.56 -10.61 6.25
N PHE A 73 -0.07 -9.45 6.43
CA PHE A 73 -0.57 -8.58 5.38
C PHE A 73 0.41 -7.42 5.21
N ILE A 74 1.03 -7.30 4.04
CA ILE A 74 2.02 -6.26 3.76
C ILE A 74 1.47 -5.32 2.69
N THR A 75 1.41 -4.03 3.03
CA THR A 75 1.16 -2.93 2.10
C THR A 75 2.45 -2.19 1.79
N SER A 76 2.74 -1.97 0.51
CA SER A 76 3.71 -0.98 0.09
C SER A 76 3.10 -0.03 -0.94
N LYS A 77 3.84 1.03 -1.30
CA LYS A 77 3.33 2.13 -2.12
C LYS A 77 4.38 2.60 -3.11
N VAL A 78 3.95 2.86 -4.36
CA VAL A 78 4.80 3.51 -5.36
C VAL A 78 4.87 5.01 -5.08
N TRP A 79 6.11 5.53 -5.02
CA TRP A 79 6.33 6.96 -4.77
C TRP A 79 6.15 7.82 -6.02
N LYS A 80 5.85 9.10 -5.85
CA LYS A 80 5.62 10.06 -6.94
C LYS A 80 6.70 10.09 -8.03
N ALA A 81 7.96 9.92 -7.65
CA ALA A 81 9.08 9.90 -8.58
C ALA A 81 9.22 8.59 -9.36
N GLU A 82 8.49 7.56 -8.95
CA GLU A 82 8.49 6.21 -9.53
C GLU A 82 7.20 5.90 -10.31
N MET A 83 6.35 6.91 -10.51
CA MET A 83 5.10 6.78 -11.25
C MET A 83 5.34 6.84 -12.76
N GLY A 84 4.53 6.10 -13.50
CA GLY A 84 4.60 5.80 -14.91
C GLY A 84 4.47 4.29 -15.09
N TYR A 85 4.21 3.80 -16.30
CA TYR A 85 3.99 2.37 -16.51
C TYR A 85 5.25 1.54 -16.22
N ASN A 86 6.34 1.80 -16.92
CA ASN A 86 7.59 1.05 -16.76
C ASN A 86 8.26 1.34 -15.40
N GLU A 87 8.23 2.59 -14.97
CA GLU A 87 8.80 3.05 -13.71
C GLU A 87 8.14 2.35 -12.52
N THR A 88 6.82 2.17 -12.57
CA THR A 88 6.05 1.45 -11.54
C THR A 88 6.41 -0.04 -11.50
N LEU A 89 6.55 -0.70 -12.65
CA LEU A 89 6.98 -2.10 -12.71
C LEU A 89 8.39 -2.29 -12.13
N GLU A 90 9.31 -1.38 -12.42
CA GLU A 90 10.67 -1.43 -11.86
C GLU A 90 10.69 -1.09 -10.35
N ALA A 91 9.88 -0.12 -9.91
CA ALA A 91 9.72 0.18 -8.49
C ALA A 91 9.18 -1.03 -7.73
N PHE A 92 8.18 -1.71 -8.27
CA PHE A 92 7.60 -2.91 -7.68
C PHE A 92 8.63 -4.05 -7.53
N LYS A 93 9.46 -4.30 -8.54
CA LYS A 93 10.56 -5.29 -8.46
C LYS A 93 11.53 -4.96 -7.33
N ARG A 94 11.89 -3.67 -7.15
CA ARG A 94 12.77 -3.24 -6.05
C ARG A 94 12.09 -3.45 -4.69
N THR A 95 10.81 -3.09 -4.57
CA THR A 95 10.00 -3.32 -3.36
C THR A 95 9.97 -4.80 -2.97
N LEU A 96 9.69 -5.71 -3.92
CA LEU A 96 9.71 -7.15 -3.64
C LEU A 96 11.09 -7.64 -3.18
N LYS A 97 12.16 -7.15 -3.83
CA LYS A 97 13.54 -7.47 -3.43
C LYS A 97 13.84 -6.98 -2.01
N ASN A 98 13.46 -5.75 -1.67
CA ASN A 98 13.69 -5.17 -0.36
C ASN A 98 12.92 -5.89 0.75
N LEU A 99 11.67 -6.29 0.45
CA LEU A 99 10.81 -7.02 1.37
C LEU A 99 11.08 -8.54 1.41
N ASP A 100 12.01 -9.03 0.56
CA ASP A 100 12.33 -10.45 0.40
C ASP A 100 11.08 -11.32 0.27
N THR A 101 10.22 -10.97 -0.69
CA THR A 101 8.94 -11.63 -0.95
C THR A 101 8.63 -11.68 -2.44
N ASP A 102 7.77 -12.62 -2.84
CA ASP A 102 7.33 -12.77 -4.23
C ASP A 102 6.03 -12.03 -4.54
N TYR A 103 5.33 -11.51 -3.55
CA TYR A 103 4.04 -10.84 -3.71
C TYR A 103 3.80 -9.78 -2.63
N LEU A 104 2.86 -8.87 -2.90
CA LEU A 104 2.27 -7.97 -1.91
C LEU A 104 0.80 -8.31 -1.67
N ASP A 105 0.30 -8.02 -0.48
CA ASP A 105 -1.12 -8.11 -0.17
C ASP A 105 -1.88 -6.88 -0.70
N LEU A 106 -1.27 -5.70 -0.60
CA LEU A 106 -1.83 -4.45 -1.12
C LEU A 106 -0.72 -3.56 -1.67
N TYR A 107 -0.92 -3.02 -2.88
CA TYR A 107 -0.03 -2.03 -3.46
C TYR A 107 -0.80 -0.76 -3.80
N LEU A 108 -0.29 0.39 -3.37
CA LEU A 108 -0.99 1.67 -3.48
C LEU A 108 -0.19 2.68 -4.32
N ILE A 109 -0.89 3.54 -5.06
CA ILE A 109 -0.31 4.82 -5.47
C ILE A 109 -0.25 5.70 -4.22
N HIS A 110 0.96 6.10 -3.79
CA HIS A 110 1.19 6.78 -2.51
C HIS A 110 0.54 8.16 -2.44
N TRP A 111 0.65 8.93 -3.52
CA TRP A 111 0.05 10.24 -3.71
C TRP A 111 -0.29 10.45 -5.19
N PRO A 112 -1.34 11.20 -5.53
CA PRO A 112 -1.49 11.66 -6.91
C PRO A 112 -0.29 12.53 -7.26
N ARG A 113 0.33 12.27 -8.44
CA ARG A 113 1.41 13.13 -8.94
C ARG A 113 0.78 14.37 -9.56
N TYR A 114 0.64 15.42 -8.75
CA TYR A 114 0.07 16.66 -9.24
C TYR A 114 1.15 17.54 -9.86
N THR A 115 0.92 17.99 -11.11
CA THR A 115 1.72 18.98 -11.83
C THR A 115 0.78 20.02 -12.44
N LEU A 116 1.23 21.28 -12.55
CA LEU A 116 0.39 22.39 -13.05
C LEU A 116 0.05 22.28 -14.53
N ASP A 117 0.84 21.53 -15.31
CA ASP A 117 0.66 21.28 -16.74
C ASP A 117 -0.43 20.25 -17.09
N GLY A 118 -0.96 19.55 -16.07
CA GLY A 118 -2.00 18.52 -16.25
C GLY A 118 -1.48 17.15 -16.66
N GLU A 119 -0.20 16.97 -16.93
CA GLU A 119 0.43 15.68 -17.28
C GLU A 119 0.30 14.62 -16.17
N TRP A 120 0.06 15.06 -14.95
CA TRP A 120 -0.18 14.19 -13.81
C TRP A 120 -1.28 13.15 -14.05
N LYS A 121 -2.33 13.51 -14.84
CA LYS A 121 -3.44 12.58 -15.12
C LYS A 121 -2.95 11.37 -15.90
N GLN A 122 -2.21 11.61 -16.97
CA GLN A 122 -1.67 10.52 -17.78
C GLN A 122 -0.68 9.66 -16.97
N THR A 123 0.18 10.30 -16.18
CA THR A 123 1.10 9.57 -15.29
C THR A 123 0.35 8.69 -14.29
N CYS A 124 -0.74 9.17 -13.70
CA CYS A 124 -1.58 8.36 -12.79
C CYS A 124 -2.25 7.19 -13.54
N ILE A 125 -2.78 7.43 -14.75
CA ILE A 125 -3.39 6.38 -15.57
C ILE A 125 -2.37 5.31 -15.95
N ASP A 126 -1.18 5.69 -16.39
CA ASP A 126 -0.14 4.74 -16.78
C ASP A 126 0.38 3.94 -15.58
N THR A 127 0.52 4.58 -14.41
CA THR A 127 0.82 3.90 -13.15
C THR A 127 -0.27 2.89 -12.80
N TRP A 128 -1.54 3.28 -12.93
CA TRP A 128 -2.66 2.39 -12.62
C TRP A 128 -2.69 1.16 -13.55
N LYS A 129 -2.45 1.34 -14.85
CA LYS A 129 -2.35 0.22 -15.80
C LYS A 129 -1.25 -0.77 -15.43
N ALA A 130 -0.09 -0.28 -14.99
CA ALA A 130 0.97 -1.16 -14.49
C ALA A 130 0.53 -1.94 -13.24
N MET A 131 -0.23 -1.31 -12.34
CA MET A 131 -0.76 -1.97 -11.14
C MET A 131 -1.83 -3.01 -11.50
N GLU A 132 -2.69 -2.74 -12.50
CA GLU A 132 -3.64 -3.73 -13.02
C GLU A 132 -2.92 -4.97 -13.56
N GLU A 133 -1.85 -4.80 -14.35
CA GLU A 133 -1.01 -5.91 -14.84
C GLU A 133 -0.43 -6.74 -13.71
N LEU A 134 0.13 -6.08 -12.68
CA LEU A 134 0.67 -6.77 -11.50
C LEU A 134 -0.39 -7.55 -10.75
N TYR A 135 -1.61 -7.03 -10.66
CA TYR A 135 -2.75 -7.70 -10.05
C TYR A 135 -3.20 -8.92 -10.89
N GLU A 136 -3.36 -8.77 -12.20
CA GLU A 136 -3.73 -9.86 -13.11
C GLU A 136 -2.68 -10.97 -13.15
N ALA A 137 -1.40 -10.62 -13.02
CA ALA A 137 -0.29 -11.56 -12.91
C ALA A 137 -0.21 -12.25 -11.53
N GLY A 138 -1.11 -11.92 -10.58
CA GLY A 138 -1.12 -12.49 -9.23
C GLY A 138 0.05 -12.05 -8.35
N ARG A 139 0.76 -10.99 -8.74
CA ARG A 139 1.90 -10.45 -7.96
C ARG A 139 1.44 -9.55 -6.81
N VAL A 140 0.21 -9.05 -6.89
CA VAL A 140 -0.43 -8.24 -5.85
C VAL A 140 -1.84 -8.77 -5.63
N ARG A 141 -2.25 -8.95 -4.37
CA ARG A 141 -3.59 -9.47 -4.04
C ARG A 141 -4.68 -8.39 -4.10
N ALA A 142 -4.32 -7.13 -3.86
CA ALA A 142 -5.21 -5.98 -3.96
C ALA A 142 -4.43 -4.73 -4.39
N ILE A 143 -5.08 -3.85 -5.16
CA ILE A 143 -4.52 -2.58 -5.62
C ILE A 143 -5.41 -1.42 -5.18
N GLY A 144 -4.79 -0.26 -4.93
CA GLY A 144 -5.52 0.89 -4.44
C GLY A 144 -4.76 2.20 -4.53
N LEU A 145 -5.34 3.18 -3.89
CA LEU A 145 -4.88 4.57 -3.89
C LEU A 145 -4.55 5.00 -2.46
N SER A 146 -3.77 6.07 -2.32
CA SER A 146 -3.53 6.75 -1.06
C SER A 146 -3.51 8.27 -1.29
N ASN A 147 -4.17 9.01 -0.39
CA ASN A 147 -4.27 10.47 -0.45
C ASN A 147 -5.00 11.02 -1.71
N PHE A 148 -5.85 10.23 -2.35
CA PHE A 148 -6.64 10.67 -3.49
C PHE A 148 -7.93 11.33 -3.02
N LEU A 149 -8.16 12.56 -3.45
CA LEU A 149 -9.42 13.27 -3.30
C LEU A 149 -10.38 12.89 -4.45
N PRO A 150 -11.70 13.18 -4.37
CA PRO A 150 -12.66 12.80 -5.42
C PRO A 150 -12.21 13.08 -6.85
N HIS A 151 -11.77 14.31 -7.14
CA HIS A 151 -11.31 14.70 -8.47
C HIS A 151 -10.03 13.99 -8.95
N HIS A 152 -9.22 13.45 -8.04
CA HIS A 152 -8.09 12.59 -8.40
C HIS A 152 -8.59 11.17 -8.70
N MET A 153 -9.57 10.67 -7.92
CA MET A 153 -10.15 9.34 -8.12
C MET A 153 -10.90 9.24 -9.44
N ASP A 154 -11.62 10.31 -9.87
CA ASP A 154 -12.31 10.35 -11.15
C ASP A 154 -11.37 10.01 -12.32
N VAL A 155 -10.13 10.53 -12.28
CA VAL A 155 -9.13 10.25 -13.34
C VAL A 155 -8.83 8.76 -13.46
N ILE A 156 -8.77 8.05 -12.34
CA ILE A 156 -8.54 6.59 -12.34
C ILE A 156 -9.84 5.87 -12.73
N LEU A 157 -10.97 6.21 -12.12
CA LEU A 157 -12.26 5.54 -12.34
C LEU A 157 -12.74 5.62 -13.79
N ASP A 158 -12.47 6.73 -14.48
CA ASP A 158 -12.82 6.92 -15.89
C ASP A 158 -11.92 6.14 -16.86
N ASN A 159 -10.75 5.62 -16.39
CA ASN A 159 -9.73 5.02 -17.24
C ASN A 159 -9.27 3.62 -16.77
N CYS A 160 -9.83 3.06 -15.71
CA CYS A 160 -9.44 1.77 -15.18
C CYS A 160 -10.30 0.61 -15.73
N ASN A 161 -9.70 -0.58 -15.82
CA ASN A 161 -10.43 -1.85 -16.01
C ASN A 161 -10.76 -2.47 -14.65
N ILE A 162 -9.88 -2.30 -13.66
CA ILE A 162 -10.03 -2.81 -12.29
C ILE A 162 -10.14 -1.60 -11.37
N LYS A 163 -11.27 -1.46 -10.68
CA LYS A 163 -11.48 -0.35 -9.75
C LYS A 163 -10.54 -0.44 -8.55
N PRO A 164 -10.09 0.69 -7.99
CA PRO A 164 -9.38 0.71 -6.72
C PRO A 164 -10.18 0.01 -5.62
N MET A 165 -9.50 -0.83 -4.83
CA MET A 165 -10.10 -1.58 -3.73
C MET A 165 -10.00 -0.83 -2.40
N VAL A 166 -9.03 0.08 -2.31
CA VAL A 166 -8.71 0.88 -1.11
C VAL A 166 -8.33 2.29 -1.53
N ASN A 167 -8.72 3.27 -0.74
CA ASN A 167 -8.11 4.60 -0.72
C ASN A 167 -7.66 4.89 0.71
N GLN A 168 -6.35 4.85 0.97
CA GLN A 168 -5.78 5.10 2.29
C GLN A 168 -5.68 6.61 2.54
N LEU A 169 -6.37 7.08 3.56
CA LEU A 169 -6.44 8.51 3.92
C LEU A 169 -5.96 8.74 5.35
N GLU A 170 -5.30 9.87 5.58
CA GLU A 170 -5.09 10.37 6.94
C GLU A 170 -6.43 10.85 7.51
N VAL A 171 -6.88 10.24 8.61
CA VAL A 171 -8.13 10.59 9.29
C VAL A 171 -7.89 10.67 10.78
N HIS A 172 -8.23 11.81 11.40
CA HIS A 172 -8.18 12.01 12.84
C HIS A 172 -9.20 13.11 13.25
N PRO A 173 -9.48 13.35 14.55
CA PRO A 173 -10.51 14.29 14.98
C PRO A 173 -10.39 15.73 14.44
N GLY A 174 -9.16 16.18 14.14
CA GLY A 174 -8.90 17.49 13.50
C GLY A 174 -8.93 17.48 11.97
N TYR A 175 -9.06 16.30 11.34
CA TYR A 175 -9.05 16.13 9.88
C TYR A 175 -9.88 14.93 9.47
N THR A 176 -11.18 15.10 9.35
CA THR A 176 -12.15 14.00 9.23
C THR A 176 -12.35 13.48 7.80
N GLN A 177 -11.96 14.24 6.79
CA GLN A 177 -12.04 13.86 5.37
C GLN A 177 -13.42 13.35 4.90
N GLU A 178 -14.52 13.83 5.47
CA GLU A 178 -15.87 13.32 5.24
C GLU A 178 -16.26 13.25 3.75
N ALA A 179 -15.88 14.25 2.96
CA ALA A 179 -16.19 14.27 1.53
C ALA A 179 -15.49 13.14 0.76
N ALA A 180 -14.21 12.89 1.04
CA ALA A 180 -13.46 11.80 0.42
C ALA A 180 -13.97 10.43 0.87
N ILE A 181 -14.29 10.28 2.16
CA ILE A 181 -14.85 9.04 2.72
C ILE A 181 -16.19 8.72 2.07
N ARG A 182 -17.11 9.68 2.00
CA ARG A 182 -18.45 9.49 1.35
C ARG A 182 -18.30 9.13 -0.13
N TYR A 183 -17.31 9.69 -0.79
CA TYR A 183 -17.07 9.39 -2.20
C TYR A 183 -16.56 7.96 -2.42
N CYS A 184 -15.80 7.39 -1.46
CA CYS A 184 -15.30 6.02 -1.52
C CYS A 184 -16.37 4.96 -1.20
N GLN A 185 -17.51 5.35 -0.62
CA GLN A 185 -18.63 4.45 -0.24
C GLN A 185 -19.66 4.31 -1.35
#